data_f2fbacf3137d83d7d47bdcb7d114074a
#
_entry.id   f2fbacf3137d83d7d47bdcb7d114074a
#
_cell.length_a   1.000
_cell.length_b   1.000
_cell.length_c   1.000
_cell.angle_alpha   90.00
_cell.angle_beta   90.00
_cell.angle_gamma   90.00
#
_symmetry.space_group_name_H-M   'P 1'
#
loop_
_entity.id
_entity.type
_entity.pdbx_description
1 polymer ?
#
loop_
_entity_poly.entity_id
_entity_poly.type
_entity_poly.pdbx_seq_one_letter_code
_entity_poly.pdbx_strand_id
1 'polypeptide(L)'
;MELNSFDHKYVRILDIWGNTFEGLAVTFPAGYGLHVFDRDEESIRIEDYYIFASDIKEIKEIEVHGTVELASRWLTIRRYEQEDAKLIYEGLGRDEEMFRYTGWNPYATVEMAEETVREFIDSYNDPHFYGWALELEGILVGTIGAYDYDPESNSIEVGISIIRTFWGHGYATEALTAVLKYLTENEKIAHVTAGCASDNLGSRKAMEKAGMKLVRTEAGGLEVDGKVYDKLFFEYSGAEGEKE
;
A
#
# COMPACT_ATOMS: atom_id res chain seq x y z
N MET A 1 24.05 -0.93 -19.26
CA MET A 1 23.41 -1.33 -17.97
C MET A 1 21.95 -1.51 -18.30
N GLU A 2 21.34 -2.62 -17.95
CA GLU A 2 19.89 -2.83 -18.20
C GLU A 2 19.11 -2.26 -17.01
N LEU A 3 18.61 -1.03 -17.13
CA LEU A 3 17.91 -0.34 -16.04
C LEU A 3 16.61 -1.03 -15.66
N ASN A 4 15.97 -1.71 -16.61
CA ASN A 4 14.72 -2.44 -16.37
C ASN A 4 14.82 -3.52 -15.27
N SER A 5 16.02 -4.01 -14.94
CA SER A 5 16.24 -4.95 -13.83
C SER A 5 16.00 -4.32 -12.44
N PHE A 6 15.96 -3.00 -12.37
CA PHE A 6 15.70 -2.22 -11.16
C PHE A 6 14.27 -1.69 -11.07
N ASP A 7 13.42 -1.98 -12.07
CA ASP A 7 12.04 -1.49 -12.08
C ASP A 7 11.25 -1.95 -10.86
N HIS A 8 10.56 -1.01 -10.20
CA HIS A 8 9.82 -1.22 -8.95
C HIS A 8 10.67 -1.79 -7.78
N LYS A 9 11.97 -1.46 -7.74
CA LYS A 9 12.87 -1.79 -6.64
C LYS A 9 13.37 -0.53 -5.95
N TYR A 10 13.62 -0.62 -4.65
CA TYR A 10 14.31 0.44 -3.94
C TYR A 10 15.79 0.42 -4.27
N VAL A 11 16.29 1.55 -4.72
CA VAL A 11 17.68 1.68 -5.19
C VAL A 11 18.35 2.91 -4.59
N ARG A 12 19.67 2.82 -4.52
CA ARG A 12 20.56 3.97 -4.36
C ARG A 12 21.31 4.17 -5.66
N ILE A 13 21.21 5.38 -6.22
CA ILE A 13 21.91 5.80 -7.43
C ILE A 13 22.92 6.87 -7.04
N LEU A 14 24.17 6.70 -7.48
CA LEU A 14 25.18 7.74 -7.51
C LEU A 14 25.33 8.19 -8.95
N ASP A 15 25.13 9.48 -9.22
CA ASP A 15 25.33 10.05 -10.55
C ASP A 15 26.78 10.42 -10.84
N ILE A 16 27.05 10.82 -12.08
CA ILE A 16 28.41 11.21 -12.52
C ILE A 16 28.87 12.54 -11.91
N TRP A 17 27.96 13.34 -11.35
CA TRP A 17 28.27 14.61 -10.67
C TRP A 17 28.47 14.45 -9.17
N GLY A 18 28.23 13.26 -8.61
CA GLY A 18 28.40 12.94 -7.20
C GLY A 18 27.14 13.10 -6.36
N ASN A 19 25.98 13.33 -6.97
CA ASN A 19 24.71 13.34 -6.24
C ASN A 19 24.25 11.90 -5.96
N THR A 20 23.59 11.70 -4.82
CA THR A 20 23.00 10.42 -4.44
C THR A 20 21.48 10.55 -4.40
N PHE A 21 20.80 9.59 -5.02
CA PHE A 21 19.34 9.46 -5.03
C PHE A 21 18.96 8.12 -4.44
N GLU A 22 17.99 8.09 -3.54
CA GLU A 22 17.46 6.87 -2.95
C GLU A 22 15.94 6.85 -3.04
N GLY A 23 15.36 5.74 -3.47
CA GLY A 23 13.93 5.60 -3.57
C GLY A 23 13.48 4.45 -4.46
N LEU A 24 12.18 4.39 -4.67
CA LEU A 24 11.56 3.43 -5.58
C LEU A 24 11.90 3.81 -7.03
N ALA A 25 12.55 2.89 -7.74
CA ALA A 25 12.89 3.08 -9.14
C ALA A 25 11.68 2.80 -10.04
N VAL A 26 11.35 3.72 -10.92
CA VAL A 26 10.44 3.50 -12.04
C VAL A 26 11.23 3.68 -13.32
N THR A 27 11.36 2.61 -14.10
CA THR A 27 12.21 2.62 -15.29
C THR A 27 11.43 2.97 -16.56
N PHE A 28 12.09 3.66 -17.46
CA PHE A 28 11.53 4.04 -18.76
C PHE A 28 12.49 3.61 -19.87
N PRO A 29 11.97 3.02 -20.97
CA PRO A 29 12.77 2.62 -22.11
C PRO A 29 13.31 3.84 -22.88
N ALA A 30 14.34 3.60 -23.69
CA ALA A 30 14.78 4.59 -24.68
C ALA A 30 13.61 5.05 -25.55
N GLY A 31 13.61 6.33 -25.91
CA GLY A 31 12.51 6.98 -26.63
C GLY A 31 11.48 7.66 -25.74
N TYR A 32 11.29 7.22 -24.50
CA TYR A 32 10.32 7.86 -23.58
C TYR A 32 10.72 9.34 -23.31
N GLY A 33 11.99 9.59 -23.04
CA GLY A 33 12.51 10.93 -22.71
C GLY A 33 12.71 11.85 -23.90
N LEU A 34 12.60 11.36 -25.16
CA LEU A 34 12.96 12.12 -26.34
C LEU A 34 12.15 13.42 -26.51
N HIS A 35 10.86 13.38 -26.22
CA HIS A 35 9.98 14.55 -26.38
C HIS A 35 10.02 15.54 -25.21
N VAL A 36 10.48 15.10 -24.03
CA VAL A 36 10.48 15.91 -22.80
C VAL A 36 11.87 16.46 -22.51
N PHE A 37 12.90 15.63 -22.70
CA PHE A 37 14.27 15.92 -22.27
C PHE A 37 15.28 15.98 -23.42
N ASP A 38 14.86 15.74 -24.68
CA ASP A 38 15.71 15.63 -25.87
C ASP A 38 16.83 14.57 -25.71
N ARG A 39 16.50 13.47 -25.03
CA ARG A 39 17.43 12.34 -24.76
C ARG A 39 16.77 11.02 -25.12
N ASP A 40 17.43 10.24 -26.00
CA ASP A 40 16.98 8.93 -26.46
C ASP A 40 17.77 7.81 -25.78
N GLU A 41 17.58 7.65 -24.48
CA GLU A 41 18.20 6.61 -23.69
C GLU A 41 17.25 6.16 -22.56
N GLU A 42 17.55 4.98 -21.96
CA GLU A 42 16.83 4.51 -20.78
C GLU A 42 17.00 5.50 -19.62
N SER A 43 15.98 5.62 -18.79
CA SER A 43 16.02 6.45 -17.59
C SER A 43 15.32 5.77 -16.41
N ILE A 44 15.67 6.22 -15.23
CA ILE A 44 14.99 5.88 -13.96
C ILE A 44 14.43 7.15 -13.36
N ARG A 45 13.20 7.10 -12.91
CA ARG A 45 12.63 8.14 -12.05
C ARG A 45 12.70 7.65 -10.60
N ILE A 46 13.19 8.51 -9.71
CA ILE A 46 13.09 8.41 -8.26
C ILE A 46 12.42 9.69 -7.78
N GLU A 47 11.25 9.60 -7.16
CA GLU A 47 10.41 10.76 -6.84
C GLU A 47 10.18 11.63 -8.09
N ASP A 48 10.60 12.91 -8.05
CA ASP A 48 10.48 13.86 -9.16
C ASP A 48 11.73 13.92 -10.05
N TYR A 49 12.75 13.10 -9.78
CA TYR A 49 14.03 13.14 -10.49
C TYR A 49 14.12 12.07 -11.56
N TYR A 50 14.37 12.48 -12.81
CA TYR A 50 14.69 11.58 -13.91
C TYR A 50 16.22 11.50 -14.08
N ILE A 51 16.76 10.29 -13.94
CA ILE A 51 18.19 10.01 -14.02
C ILE A 51 18.41 9.13 -15.26
N PHE A 52 19.16 9.61 -16.21
CA PHE A 52 19.40 8.90 -17.47
C PHE A 52 20.54 7.90 -17.32
N ALA A 53 20.50 6.81 -18.12
CA ALA A 53 21.46 5.73 -18.03
C ALA A 53 22.92 6.20 -18.12
N SER A 54 23.20 7.20 -18.98
CA SER A 54 24.54 7.76 -19.13
C SER A 54 25.00 8.63 -17.95
N ASP A 55 24.06 9.10 -17.13
CA ASP A 55 24.34 9.90 -15.93
C ASP A 55 24.56 9.03 -14.68
N ILE A 56 24.26 7.74 -14.74
CA ILE A 56 24.41 6.82 -13.63
C ILE A 56 25.85 6.32 -13.55
N LYS A 57 26.54 6.65 -12.47
CA LYS A 57 27.86 6.11 -12.13
C LYS A 57 27.78 4.77 -11.41
N GLU A 58 26.84 4.65 -10.51
CA GLU A 58 26.59 3.44 -9.72
C GLU A 58 25.10 3.36 -9.39
N ILE A 59 24.53 2.16 -9.48
CA ILE A 59 23.19 1.84 -9.01
C ILE A 59 23.23 0.53 -8.27
N LYS A 60 22.57 0.46 -7.13
CA LYS A 60 22.41 -0.77 -6.36
C LYS A 60 21.04 -0.80 -5.70
N GLU A 61 20.51 -2.00 -5.61
CA GLU A 61 19.32 -2.28 -4.80
C GLU A 61 19.66 -2.10 -3.31
N ILE A 62 18.75 -1.52 -2.55
CA ILE A 62 18.85 -1.34 -1.10
C ILE A 62 17.67 -2.00 -0.42
N GLU A 63 17.91 -2.61 0.73
CA GLU A 63 16.85 -3.11 1.60
C GLU A 63 16.22 -1.92 2.34
N VAL A 64 14.91 -1.91 2.37
CA VAL A 64 14.10 -0.93 3.10
C VAL A 64 13.00 -1.66 3.85
N HIS A 65 12.63 -1.15 5.01
CA HIS A 65 11.65 -1.76 5.89
C HIS A 65 10.57 -0.75 6.32
N GLY A 66 9.45 -1.26 6.83
CA GLY A 66 8.33 -0.46 7.28
C GLY A 66 7.50 0.10 6.12
N THR A 67 6.96 1.30 6.30
CA THR A 67 6.18 1.95 5.25
C THR A 67 7.09 2.56 4.20
N VAL A 68 7.13 1.96 3.02
CA VAL A 68 7.84 2.45 1.83
C VAL A 68 6.84 2.78 0.73
N GLU A 69 7.22 3.63 -0.21
CA GLU A 69 6.37 3.88 -1.38
C GLU A 69 6.31 2.63 -2.27
N LEU A 70 5.10 2.27 -2.69
CA LEU A 70 4.86 1.17 -3.61
C LEU A 70 4.10 1.72 -4.83
N ALA A 71 4.48 1.27 -6.00
CA ALA A 71 3.77 1.57 -7.23
C ALA A 71 2.96 0.35 -7.70
N SER A 72 1.79 0.61 -8.25
CA SER A 72 0.98 -0.38 -8.90
C SER A 72 0.57 0.11 -10.31
N ARG A 73 -0.37 -0.55 -10.96
CA ARG A 73 -0.74 -0.15 -12.32
C ARG A 73 -1.31 1.27 -12.41
N TRP A 74 -2.13 1.65 -11.43
CA TRP A 74 -2.86 2.92 -11.43
C TRP A 74 -2.59 3.74 -10.16
N LEU A 75 -2.20 3.08 -9.05
CA LEU A 75 -2.07 3.72 -7.76
C LEU A 75 -0.60 3.94 -7.39
N THR A 76 -0.34 5.11 -6.84
CA THR A 76 0.81 5.37 -5.97
C THR A 76 0.35 5.07 -4.53
N ILE A 77 1.07 4.18 -3.86
CA ILE A 77 0.79 3.77 -2.49
C ILE A 77 1.89 4.40 -1.65
N ARG A 78 1.63 5.58 -1.08
CA ARG A 78 2.63 6.46 -0.49
C ARG A 78 2.44 6.66 1.01
N ARG A 79 3.43 7.21 1.67
CA ARG A 79 3.29 7.69 3.03
C ARG A 79 2.22 8.78 3.12
N TYR A 80 1.60 8.93 4.29
CA TYR A 80 0.68 10.02 4.55
C TYR A 80 1.43 11.36 4.60
N GLU A 81 0.71 12.37 4.14
CA GLU A 81 1.04 13.79 4.33
C GLU A 81 0.00 14.42 5.27
N GLN A 82 0.34 15.51 5.94
CA GLN A 82 -0.59 16.13 6.90
C GLN A 82 -1.88 16.62 6.22
N GLU A 83 -1.79 17.00 4.97
CA GLU A 83 -2.88 17.45 4.10
C GLU A 83 -3.90 16.35 3.82
N ASP A 84 -3.50 15.09 3.88
CA ASP A 84 -4.39 13.94 3.67
C ASP A 84 -5.48 13.85 4.74
N ALA A 85 -5.23 14.35 5.94
CA ALA A 85 -6.17 14.30 7.05
C ALA A 85 -7.55 14.87 6.69
N LYS A 86 -7.57 16.02 6.03
CA LYS A 86 -8.81 16.64 5.58
C LYS A 86 -9.53 15.81 4.53
N LEU A 87 -8.79 15.27 3.56
CA LEU A 87 -9.34 14.43 2.49
C LEU A 87 -9.87 13.10 3.03
N ILE A 88 -9.18 12.51 4.00
CA ILE A 88 -9.61 11.30 4.73
C ILE A 88 -10.91 11.56 5.48
N TYR A 89 -10.99 12.67 6.22
CA TYR A 89 -12.24 13.05 6.90
C TYR A 89 -13.39 13.23 5.92
N GLU A 90 -13.19 14.01 4.85
CA GLU A 90 -14.24 14.29 3.86
C GLU A 90 -14.67 13.04 3.07
N GLY A 91 -13.73 12.17 2.71
CA GLY A 91 -13.98 11.02 1.86
C GLY A 91 -14.34 9.73 2.60
N LEU A 92 -13.78 9.52 3.80
CA LEU A 92 -14.03 8.34 4.63
C LEU A 92 -14.82 8.70 5.88
N GLY A 93 -14.36 9.67 6.67
CA GLY A 93 -14.86 9.96 8.00
C GLY A 93 -16.35 10.38 8.05
N ARG A 94 -16.83 11.07 7.02
CA ARG A 94 -18.23 11.53 6.91
C ARG A 94 -19.17 10.51 6.30
N ASP A 95 -18.66 9.38 5.79
CA ASP A 95 -19.48 8.38 5.13
C ASP A 95 -19.79 7.22 6.08
N GLU A 96 -20.99 7.18 6.63
CA GLU A 96 -21.44 6.13 7.56
C GLU A 96 -21.34 4.71 6.95
N GLU A 97 -21.50 4.55 5.64
CA GLU A 97 -21.36 3.25 4.98
C GLU A 97 -19.94 2.68 5.08
N MET A 98 -18.92 3.53 5.24
CA MET A 98 -17.53 3.09 5.39
C MET A 98 -17.32 2.28 6.68
N PHE A 99 -18.08 2.62 7.73
CA PHE A 99 -17.92 2.02 9.05
C PHE A 99 -19.07 1.08 9.43
N ARG A 100 -19.95 0.78 8.48
CA ARG A 100 -21.12 -0.10 8.66
C ARG A 100 -20.79 -1.46 9.25
N TYR A 101 -19.59 -1.99 9.00
CA TYR A 101 -19.14 -3.30 9.45
C TYR A 101 -18.00 -3.24 10.47
N THR A 102 -17.58 -2.07 10.90
CA THR A 102 -16.52 -1.89 11.90
C THR A 102 -17.06 -1.39 13.23
N GLY A 103 -18.17 -0.63 13.22
CA GLY A 103 -18.75 -0.02 14.40
C GLY A 103 -17.90 1.07 15.04
N TRP A 104 -16.81 1.46 14.40
CA TRP A 104 -15.88 2.48 14.88
C TRP A 104 -15.34 3.31 13.71
N ASN A 105 -15.28 4.63 13.92
CA ASN A 105 -14.81 5.59 12.92
C ASN A 105 -13.64 6.40 13.49
N PRO A 106 -12.39 6.11 13.08
CA PRO A 106 -11.22 6.85 13.54
C PRO A 106 -11.14 8.28 12.97
N TYR A 107 -11.98 8.60 12.01
CA TYR A 107 -11.99 9.88 11.29
C TYR A 107 -13.31 10.61 11.47
N ALA A 108 -13.98 10.44 12.62
CA ALA A 108 -15.33 10.98 12.86
C ALA A 108 -15.37 12.52 12.89
N THR A 109 -14.27 13.19 13.21
CA THR A 109 -14.10 14.65 13.11
C THR A 109 -12.80 14.99 12.39
N VAL A 110 -12.66 16.24 11.95
CA VAL A 110 -11.41 16.72 11.33
C VAL A 110 -10.24 16.58 12.29
N GLU A 111 -10.46 16.93 13.56
CA GLU A 111 -9.42 16.87 14.60
C GLU A 111 -8.94 15.42 14.83
N MET A 112 -9.87 14.45 14.84
CA MET A 112 -9.52 13.02 14.95
C MET A 112 -8.72 12.56 13.74
N ALA A 113 -9.10 12.96 12.53
CA ALA A 113 -8.36 12.63 11.32
C ALA A 113 -6.94 13.26 11.33
N GLU A 114 -6.82 14.52 11.76
CA GLU A 114 -5.53 15.20 11.88
C GLU A 114 -4.61 14.54 12.92
N GLU A 115 -5.17 14.10 14.05
CA GLU A 115 -4.43 13.39 15.08
C GLU A 115 -3.96 12.02 14.57
N THR A 116 -4.88 11.24 13.98
CA THR A 116 -4.54 9.90 13.43
C THR A 116 -3.47 9.98 12.34
N VAL A 117 -3.59 10.92 11.40
CA VAL A 117 -2.58 11.08 10.33
C VAL A 117 -1.24 11.52 10.92
N ARG A 118 -1.22 12.40 11.92
CA ARG A 118 0.02 12.80 12.61
C ARG A 118 0.68 11.62 13.29
N GLU A 119 -0.08 10.80 14.02
CA GLU A 119 0.44 9.58 14.65
C GLU A 119 1.05 8.63 13.62
N PHE A 120 0.44 8.47 12.45
CA PHE A 120 1.01 7.67 11.36
C PHE A 120 2.31 8.24 10.84
N ILE A 121 2.39 9.57 10.63
CA ILE A 121 3.61 10.25 10.17
C ILE A 121 4.73 10.10 11.22
N ASP A 122 4.42 10.28 12.50
CA ASP A 122 5.39 10.13 13.58
C ASP A 122 5.90 8.69 13.72
N SER A 123 5.09 7.71 13.29
CA SER A 123 5.41 6.28 13.36
C SER A 123 6.30 5.77 12.22
N TYR A 124 6.59 6.55 11.19
CA TYR A 124 7.39 6.08 10.04
C TYR A 124 8.86 5.74 10.33
N ASN A 125 9.36 6.08 11.51
CA ASN A 125 10.68 5.64 11.95
C ASN A 125 10.65 4.22 12.58
N ASP A 126 9.47 3.67 12.83
CA ASP A 126 9.31 2.29 13.27
C ASP A 126 9.33 1.36 12.04
N PRO A 127 10.31 0.42 11.93
CA PRO A 127 10.41 -0.49 10.82
C PRO A 127 9.25 -1.51 10.74
N HIS A 128 8.41 -1.59 11.77
CA HIS A 128 7.21 -2.45 11.80
C HIS A 128 5.90 -1.67 11.68
N PHE A 129 5.98 -0.38 11.42
CA PHE A 129 4.79 0.40 11.10
C PHE A 129 4.50 0.37 9.61
N TYR A 130 3.25 0.04 9.26
CA TYR A 130 2.78 -0.10 7.88
C TYR A 130 1.48 0.67 7.70
N GLY A 131 1.55 1.85 7.10
CA GLY A 131 0.39 2.70 6.86
C GLY A 131 0.56 3.57 5.63
N TRP A 132 -0.35 3.44 4.66
CA TRP A 132 -0.26 4.14 3.39
C TRP A 132 -1.55 4.87 3.00
N ALA A 133 -1.38 6.03 2.39
CA ALA A 133 -2.37 6.70 1.58
C ALA A 133 -2.37 6.09 0.16
N LEU A 134 -3.54 5.92 -0.41
CA LEU A 134 -3.72 5.45 -1.78
C LEU A 134 -4.05 6.63 -2.69
N GLU A 135 -3.21 6.87 -3.68
CA GLU A 135 -3.33 8.00 -4.59
C GLU A 135 -3.51 7.55 -6.04
N LEU A 136 -4.42 8.19 -6.74
CA LEU A 136 -4.67 8.04 -8.17
C LEU A 136 -4.48 9.40 -8.84
N GLU A 137 -3.41 9.57 -9.63
CA GLU A 137 -3.13 10.82 -10.36
C GLU A 137 -3.21 12.08 -9.49
N GLY A 138 -2.62 12.04 -8.28
CA GLY A 138 -2.63 13.16 -7.32
C GLY A 138 -3.92 13.27 -6.48
N ILE A 139 -4.85 12.32 -6.60
CA ILE A 139 -6.11 12.32 -5.84
C ILE A 139 -6.09 11.20 -4.81
N LEU A 140 -6.32 11.52 -3.54
CA LEU A 140 -6.49 10.53 -2.49
C LEU A 140 -7.76 9.72 -2.74
N VAL A 141 -7.62 8.39 -2.88
CA VAL A 141 -8.74 7.46 -3.15
C VAL A 141 -9.01 6.49 -2.01
N GLY A 142 -8.14 6.43 -1.01
CA GLY A 142 -8.30 5.54 0.14
C GLY A 142 -7.06 5.42 1.00
N THR A 143 -7.10 4.44 1.88
CA THR A 143 -6.02 4.10 2.82
C THR A 143 -5.84 2.60 2.92
N ILE A 144 -4.63 2.13 3.18
CA ILE A 144 -4.31 0.74 3.49
C ILE A 144 -3.27 0.70 4.60
N GLY A 145 -3.37 -0.27 5.50
CA GLY A 145 -2.39 -0.48 6.55
C GLY A 145 -2.26 -1.94 6.95
N ALA A 146 -1.19 -2.26 7.68
CA ALA A 146 -1.04 -3.54 8.34
C ALA A 146 -0.68 -3.30 9.82
N TYR A 147 -1.27 -4.09 10.69
CA TYR A 147 -1.24 -3.92 12.15
C TYR A 147 -1.28 -5.27 12.87
N ASP A 148 -1.14 -5.25 14.19
CA ASP A 148 -1.15 -6.44 15.03
C ASP A 148 -0.11 -7.48 14.61
N TYR A 149 1.15 -7.01 14.35
CA TYR A 149 2.25 -7.91 14.05
C TYR A 149 2.55 -8.82 15.23
N ASP A 150 2.45 -10.12 15.01
CA ASP A 150 2.85 -11.15 15.96
C ASP A 150 4.17 -11.82 15.52
N PRO A 151 5.27 -11.56 16.24
CA PRO A 151 6.57 -12.14 15.88
C PRO A 151 6.66 -13.65 16.15
N GLU A 152 5.80 -14.23 17.01
CA GLU A 152 5.82 -15.67 17.32
C GLU A 152 5.27 -16.47 16.15
N SER A 153 4.15 -16.02 15.58
CA SER A 153 3.53 -16.65 14.39
C SER A 153 4.00 -16.04 13.07
N ASN A 154 4.79 -14.97 13.11
CA ASN A 154 5.18 -14.16 11.96
C ASN A 154 3.97 -13.77 11.10
N SER A 155 2.94 -13.24 11.76
CA SER A 155 1.68 -12.87 11.14
C SER A 155 1.35 -11.38 11.34
N ILE A 156 0.58 -10.82 10.41
CA ILE A 156 0.09 -9.44 10.47
C ILE A 156 -1.31 -9.36 9.86
N GLU A 157 -2.17 -8.46 10.35
CA GLU A 157 -3.48 -8.21 9.75
C GLU A 157 -3.44 -6.97 8.85
N VAL A 158 -4.06 -7.04 7.65
CA VAL A 158 -4.21 -5.90 6.74
C VAL A 158 -5.63 -5.37 6.74
N GLY A 159 -5.76 -4.05 6.68
CA GLY A 159 -7.02 -3.34 6.53
C GLY A 159 -6.96 -2.31 5.41
N ILE A 160 -8.04 -2.18 4.64
CA ILE A 160 -8.14 -1.25 3.53
C ILE A 160 -9.47 -0.51 3.53
N SER A 161 -9.45 0.77 3.23
CA SER A 161 -10.62 1.62 3.01
C SER A 161 -10.48 2.37 1.70
N ILE A 162 -11.49 2.26 0.82
CA ILE A 162 -11.56 3.02 -0.42
C ILE A 162 -12.73 4.00 -0.34
N ILE A 163 -12.50 5.26 -0.65
CA ILE A 163 -13.54 6.30 -0.71
C ILE A 163 -14.65 5.84 -1.67
N ARG A 164 -15.91 5.95 -1.25
CA ARG A 164 -17.07 5.33 -1.93
C ARG A 164 -17.19 5.67 -3.40
N THR A 165 -16.85 6.89 -3.81
CA THR A 165 -16.89 7.32 -5.21
C THR A 165 -15.93 6.55 -6.12
N PHE A 166 -14.94 5.86 -5.53
CA PHE A 166 -13.95 5.04 -6.25
C PHE A 166 -14.21 3.53 -6.13
N TRP A 167 -15.36 3.12 -5.56
CA TRP A 167 -15.71 1.71 -5.50
C TRP A 167 -15.99 1.12 -6.89
N GLY A 168 -15.78 -0.19 -7.03
CA GLY A 168 -16.06 -0.91 -8.27
C GLY A 168 -15.00 -0.82 -9.37
N HIS A 169 -13.95 0.01 -9.18
CA HIS A 169 -12.86 0.20 -10.15
C HIS A 169 -11.69 -0.78 -9.98
N GLY A 170 -11.69 -1.57 -8.90
CA GLY A 170 -10.63 -2.56 -8.64
C GLY A 170 -9.48 -2.04 -7.79
N TYR A 171 -9.47 -0.78 -7.37
CA TYR A 171 -8.38 -0.18 -6.61
C TYR A 171 -8.08 -0.89 -5.29
N ALA A 172 -9.09 -1.39 -4.56
CA ALA A 172 -8.87 -2.20 -3.36
C ALA A 172 -8.08 -3.48 -3.66
N THR A 173 -8.41 -4.18 -4.74
CA THR A 173 -7.68 -5.39 -5.16
C THR A 173 -6.24 -5.05 -5.54
N GLU A 174 -6.04 -3.97 -6.28
CA GLU A 174 -4.74 -3.52 -6.75
C GLU A 174 -3.82 -3.15 -5.58
N ALA A 175 -4.31 -2.33 -4.64
CA ALA A 175 -3.57 -1.94 -3.45
C ALA A 175 -3.24 -3.15 -2.54
N LEU A 176 -4.23 -4.03 -2.28
CA LEU A 176 -4.00 -5.27 -1.53
C LEU A 176 -2.93 -6.13 -2.19
N THR A 177 -2.98 -6.34 -3.51
CA THR A 177 -1.99 -7.16 -4.22
C THR A 177 -0.57 -6.61 -4.03
N ALA A 178 -0.39 -5.30 -4.16
CA ALA A 178 0.92 -4.67 -3.99
C ALA A 178 1.45 -4.79 -2.55
N VAL A 179 0.58 -4.50 -1.56
CA VAL A 179 0.96 -4.56 -0.14
C VAL A 179 1.20 -6.00 0.33
N LEU A 180 0.36 -6.97 -0.07
CA LEU A 180 0.57 -8.38 0.24
C LEU A 180 1.92 -8.89 -0.28
N LYS A 181 2.24 -8.53 -1.53
CA LYS A 181 3.54 -8.87 -2.12
C LYS A 181 4.69 -8.24 -1.35
N TYR A 182 4.61 -6.96 -1.02
CA TYR A 182 5.62 -6.25 -0.24
C TYR A 182 5.84 -6.91 1.13
N LEU A 183 4.77 -7.14 1.89
CA LEU A 183 4.86 -7.75 3.21
C LEU A 183 5.47 -9.15 3.18
N THR A 184 5.14 -9.98 2.18
CA THR A 184 5.65 -11.35 2.12
C THR A 184 7.04 -11.44 1.47
N GLU A 185 7.31 -10.68 0.40
CA GLU A 185 8.56 -10.79 -0.35
C GLU A 185 9.69 -9.92 0.22
N ASN A 186 9.38 -8.72 0.75
CA ASN A 186 10.38 -7.80 1.30
C ASN A 186 10.49 -7.93 2.82
N GLU A 187 9.36 -7.81 3.54
CA GLU A 187 9.33 -7.88 5.00
C GLU A 187 9.38 -9.31 5.56
N LYS A 188 9.25 -10.32 4.69
CA LYS A 188 9.30 -11.76 5.05
C LYS A 188 8.23 -12.17 6.06
N ILE A 189 7.09 -11.51 6.04
CA ILE A 189 5.92 -11.90 6.83
C ILE A 189 5.35 -13.21 6.26
N ALA A 190 5.23 -14.24 7.10
CA ALA A 190 4.80 -15.56 6.65
C ALA A 190 3.28 -15.60 6.39
N HIS A 191 2.49 -14.94 7.24
CA HIS A 191 1.03 -15.01 7.23
C HIS A 191 0.43 -13.60 7.25
N VAL A 192 -0.13 -13.15 6.14
CA VAL A 192 -0.87 -11.88 6.09
C VAL A 192 -2.36 -12.19 6.15
N THR A 193 -3.02 -11.74 7.21
CA THR A 193 -4.43 -12.01 7.46
C THR A 193 -5.31 -10.79 7.17
N ALA A 194 -6.59 -11.02 6.96
CA ALA A 194 -7.61 -9.97 6.90
C ALA A 194 -8.96 -10.51 7.32
N GLY A 195 -9.82 -9.65 7.86
CA GLY A 195 -11.17 -10.03 8.28
C GLY A 195 -12.25 -9.14 7.66
N CYS A 196 -13.45 -9.71 7.43
CA CYS A 196 -14.63 -8.93 7.10
C CYS A 196 -15.94 -9.59 7.55
N ALA A 197 -17.01 -8.78 7.63
CA ALA A 197 -18.37 -9.32 7.78
C ALA A 197 -18.76 -10.11 6.51
N SER A 198 -19.53 -11.19 6.68
CA SER A 198 -20.05 -11.99 5.55
C SER A 198 -20.83 -11.17 4.52
N ASP A 199 -21.52 -10.14 4.98
CA ASP A 199 -22.32 -9.23 4.14
C ASP A 199 -21.48 -8.17 3.42
N ASN A 200 -20.21 -8.00 3.79
CA ASN A 200 -19.29 -7.08 3.11
C ASN A 200 -18.73 -7.73 1.83
N LEU A 201 -19.59 -7.84 0.82
CA LEU A 201 -19.23 -8.48 -0.44
C LEU A 201 -18.11 -7.74 -1.19
N GLY A 202 -17.98 -6.43 -0.98
CA GLY A 202 -16.91 -5.61 -1.59
C GLY A 202 -15.54 -6.03 -1.07
N SER A 203 -15.36 -6.04 0.25
CA SER A 203 -14.12 -6.45 0.91
C SER A 203 -13.77 -7.91 0.58
N ARG A 204 -14.75 -8.82 0.73
CA ARG A 204 -14.57 -10.23 0.38
C ARG A 204 -14.02 -10.42 -1.03
N LYS A 205 -14.65 -9.82 -2.05
CA LYS A 205 -14.22 -9.92 -3.46
C LYS A 205 -12.84 -9.31 -3.70
N ALA A 206 -12.51 -8.22 -3.00
CA ALA A 206 -11.20 -7.60 -3.12
C ALA A 206 -10.10 -8.53 -2.60
N MET A 207 -10.29 -9.13 -1.41
CA MET A 207 -9.37 -10.09 -0.82
C MET A 207 -9.20 -11.36 -1.69
N GLU A 208 -10.31 -11.97 -2.13
CA GLU A 208 -10.27 -13.16 -3.01
C GLU A 208 -9.50 -12.87 -4.31
N LYS A 209 -9.73 -11.71 -4.94
CA LYS A 209 -9.04 -11.31 -6.18
C LYS A 209 -7.57 -10.95 -5.95
N ALA A 210 -7.21 -10.47 -4.77
CA ALA A 210 -5.82 -10.21 -4.39
C ALA A 210 -5.05 -11.50 -4.05
N GLY A 211 -5.71 -12.67 -4.09
CA GLY A 211 -5.11 -13.98 -3.87
C GLY A 211 -5.22 -14.49 -2.43
N MET A 212 -5.93 -13.79 -1.55
CA MET A 212 -6.19 -14.28 -0.20
C MET A 212 -7.20 -15.44 -0.22
N LYS A 213 -6.99 -16.43 0.64
CA LYS A 213 -7.86 -17.62 0.78
C LYS A 213 -8.71 -17.51 2.03
N LEU A 214 -10.00 -17.83 1.94
CA LEU A 214 -10.87 -17.97 3.12
C LEU A 214 -10.41 -19.16 3.95
N VAL A 215 -9.96 -18.91 5.17
CA VAL A 215 -9.42 -19.95 6.06
C VAL A 215 -10.35 -20.31 7.21
N ARG A 216 -11.21 -19.39 7.64
CA ARG A 216 -12.15 -19.61 8.74
C ARG A 216 -13.40 -18.73 8.60
N THR A 217 -14.52 -19.29 9.02
CA THR A 217 -15.78 -18.54 9.23
C THR A 217 -16.21 -18.73 10.66
N GLU A 218 -16.53 -17.64 11.34
CA GLU A 218 -17.05 -17.64 12.70
C GLU A 218 -18.49 -17.14 12.70
N ALA A 219 -19.42 -18.05 12.96
CA ALA A 219 -20.85 -17.74 12.98
C ALA A 219 -21.16 -16.75 14.09
N GLY A 220 -21.77 -15.62 13.74
CA GLY A 220 -22.07 -14.55 14.70
C GLY A 220 -20.82 -13.90 15.30
N GLY A 221 -19.66 -14.04 14.71
CA GLY A 221 -18.39 -13.56 15.25
C GLY A 221 -18.16 -12.05 15.15
N LEU A 222 -19.11 -11.30 14.61
CA LEU A 222 -19.03 -9.84 14.52
C LEU A 222 -20.39 -9.22 14.86
N GLU A 223 -20.43 -8.37 15.89
CA GLU A 223 -21.60 -7.57 16.23
C GLU A 223 -21.29 -6.08 16.06
N VAL A 224 -22.11 -5.39 15.27
CA VAL A 224 -22.01 -3.95 15.03
C VAL A 224 -23.41 -3.34 15.13
N ASP A 225 -23.57 -2.37 16.03
CA ASP A 225 -24.84 -1.64 16.28
C ASP A 225 -26.05 -2.59 16.48
N GLY A 226 -25.83 -3.67 17.22
CA GLY A 226 -26.86 -4.68 17.53
C GLY A 226 -27.20 -5.61 16.37
N LYS A 227 -26.48 -5.53 15.25
CA LYS A 227 -26.57 -6.51 14.16
C LYS A 227 -25.42 -7.51 14.27
N VAL A 228 -25.77 -8.78 14.13
CA VAL A 228 -24.82 -9.89 14.19
C VAL A 228 -24.56 -10.39 12.77
N TYR A 229 -23.28 -10.53 12.46
CA TYR A 229 -22.77 -11.04 11.17
C TYR A 229 -21.83 -12.21 11.43
N ASP A 230 -21.73 -13.12 10.46
CA ASP A 230 -20.60 -14.06 10.45
C ASP A 230 -19.33 -13.29 10.11
N LYS A 231 -18.22 -13.59 10.81
CA LYS A 231 -16.91 -13.05 10.52
C LYS A 231 -16.13 -14.00 9.63
N LEU A 232 -15.69 -13.53 8.49
CA LEU A 232 -14.86 -14.25 7.55
C LEU A 232 -13.39 -13.86 7.78
N PHE A 233 -12.51 -14.87 7.84
CA PHE A 233 -11.07 -14.69 7.98
C PHE A 233 -10.37 -15.20 6.74
N PHE A 234 -9.55 -14.32 6.17
CA PHE A 234 -8.75 -14.59 4.99
C PHE A 234 -7.27 -14.60 5.33
N GLU A 235 -6.50 -15.35 4.57
CA GLU A 235 -5.05 -15.42 4.71
C GLU A 235 -4.38 -15.42 3.33
N TYR A 236 -3.26 -14.74 3.26
CA TYR A 236 -2.30 -14.78 2.15
C TYR A 236 -0.96 -15.28 2.69
N SER A 237 -0.44 -16.33 2.08
CA SER A 237 0.91 -16.83 2.32
C SER A 237 1.71 -16.60 1.04
N GLY A 238 2.92 -16.08 1.15
CA GLY A 238 3.80 -15.90 -0.01
C GLY A 238 4.10 -17.21 -0.73
N ALA A 239 4.74 -17.14 -1.88
CA ALA A 239 4.99 -18.29 -2.76
C ALA A 239 5.76 -19.47 -2.10
N GLU A 240 6.32 -19.30 -0.91
CA GLU A 240 6.95 -20.37 -0.13
C GLU A 240 5.97 -21.20 0.71
N GLY A 241 4.74 -20.72 0.93
CA GLY A 241 3.70 -21.41 1.70
C GLY A 241 2.91 -22.49 0.93
N GLU A 242 3.18 -22.71 -0.35
CA GLU A 242 2.50 -23.73 -1.17
C GLU A 242 3.21 -25.11 -1.19
N LYS A 243 4.20 -25.32 -0.30
CA LYS A 243 4.95 -26.60 -0.20
C LYS A 243 4.64 -27.38 1.07
N GLU A 244 3.37 -27.64 1.37
CA GLU A 244 2.99 -28.74 2.26
C GLU A 244 1.74 -29.46 1.74
#